data_0d0263a6a13f88a6b75cd90203a20f06
#
_entry.id   0d0263a6a13f88a6b75cd90203a20f06
#
_cell.length_a   1.000
_cell.length_b   1.000
_cell.length_c   1.000
_cell.angle_alpha   90.00
_cell.angle_beta   90.00
_cell.angle_gamma   90.00
#
_symmetry.space_group_name_H-M   'P 1'
#
loop_
_entity.id
_entity.type
_entity.pdbx_description
1 polymer ?
#
loop_
_entity_poly.entity_id
_entity_poly.type
_entity_poly.pdbx_seq_one_letter_code
_entity_poly.pdbx_strand_id
1 'polypeptide(L)'
;INYAGLVRGDTQRMVKLEITGSRSDELIKYLDDILSGLRYQDGHYDLVKLHDEEYQKKLQIQSDYWDKLKTEIEAVRNKGYENTDIVNMSEIYFTMADETVSAAESYSEKIAIKIRTIELLSALDMLILVILVIMQTLKAMQMAMQNRLLEQKAFVDAHTGLPNKNACNELLNKKDIITGSTACIMFDLNNLKTVNDTMGHSAGDKLIMNFSKFLRSVIPEKDFVG
;
A
#
# COMPACT_ATOMS: atom_id res chain seq x y z
N ILE A 1 -14.83 16.96 19.26
CA ILE A 1 -16.02 17.70 18.76
C ILE A 1 -17.21 17.46 19.70
N ASN A 2 -17.64 16.22 19.96
CA ASN A 2 -18.80 15.93 20.79
C ASN A 2 -18.75 16.59 22.17
N TYR A 3 -17.63 16.49 22.88
CA TYR A 3 -17.49 17.11 24.21
C TYR A 3 -17.48 18.63 24.17
N ALA A 4 -16.91 19.26 23.12
CA ALA A 4 -17.02 20.69 22.94
C ALA A 4 -18.50 21.13 22.72
N GLY A 5 -19.26 20.34 21.98
CA GLY A 5 -20.71 20.54 21.82
C GLY A 5 -21.50 20.37 23.13
N LEU A 6 -21.12 19.38 23.96
CA LEU A 6 -21.71 19.20 25.31
C LEU A 6 -21.45 20.40 26.20
N VAL A 7 -20.23 20.97 26.21
CA VAL A 7 -19.93 22.20 26.97
C VAL A 7 -20.86 23.30 26.56
N ARG A 8 -21.14 23.53 25.28
CA ARG A 8 -22.07 24.54 24.78
C ARG A 8 -23.49 24.34 25.32
N GLY A 9 -24.01 23.10 25.19
CA GLY A 9 -25.39 22.78 25.59
C GLY A 9 -25.60 22.77 27.11
N ASP A 10 -24.67 22.12 27.82
CA ASP A 10 -24.80 21.94 29.27
C ASP A 10 -24.52 23.22 30.06
N THR A 11 -23.75 24.16 29.52
CA THR A 11 -23.61 25.49 30.13
C THR A 11 -24.94 26.24 30.12
N GLN A 12 -25.69 26.20 29.01
CA GLN A 12 -27.03 26.83 28.98
C GLN A 12 -28.01 26.16 29.95
N ARG A 13 -27.94 24.81 30.04
CA ARG A 13 -28.73 24.06 31.02
C ARG A 13 -28.38 24.44 32.44
N MET A 14 -27.09 24.57 32.74
CA MET A 14 -26.59 25.01 34.06
C MET A 14 -27.10 26.39 34.44
N VAL A 15 -26.95 27.39 33.56
CA VAL A 15 -27.43 28.77 33.80
C VAL A 15 -28.94 28.77 34.03
N LYS A 16 -29.71 28.02 33.25
CA LYS A 16 -31.16 27.89 33.44
C LYS A 16 -31.51 27.33 34.83
N LEU A 17 -30.80 26.31 35.31
CA LEU A 17 -30.99 25.75 36.65
C LEU A 17 -30.73 26.78 37.73
N GLU A 18 -29.61 27.49 37.64
CA GLU A 18 -29.22 28.51 38.63
C GLU A 18 -30.22 29.67 38.67
N ILE A 19 -30.71 30.16 37.55
CA ILE A 19 -31.75 31.21 37.48
C ILE A 19 -33.07 30.76 38.14
N THR A 20 -33.39 29.45 38.00
CA THR A 20 -34.61 28.89 38.63
C THR A 20 -34.42 28.48 40.09
N GLY A 21 -33.27 28.78 40.69
CA GLY A 21 -32.97 28.50 42.10
C GLY A 21 -32.51 27.05 42.37
N SER A 22 -32.21 26.27 41.31
CA SER A 22 -31.68 24.94 41.47
C SER A 22 -30.16 24.96 41.37
N ARG A 23 -29.45 24.40 42.36
CA ARG A 23 -27.98 24.32 42.32
C ARG A 23 -27.49 23.31 41.30
N SER A 24 -26.46 23.65 40.56
CA SER A 24 -25.88 22.87 39.50
C SER A 24 -24.40 22.48 39.73
N ASP A 25 -24.00 22.27 40.97
CA ASP A 25 -22.60 22.04 41.38
C ASP A 25 -21.97 20.79 40.69
N GLU A 26 -22.74 19.73 40.52
CA GLU A 26 -22.26 18.54 39.80
C GLU A 26 -22.04 18.82 38.30
N LEU A 27 -22.90 19.62 37.70
CA LEU A 27 -22.77 20.01 36.29
C LEU A 27 -21.60 20.96 36.08
N ILE A 28 -21.32 21.86 37.03
CA ILE A 28 -20.13 22.72 37.02
C ILE A 28 -18.86 21.88 37.07
N LYS A 29 -18.77 20.89 37.97
CA LYS A 29 -17.63 19.99 38.05
C LYS A 29 -17.44 19.17 36.76
N TYR A 30 -18.52 18.69 36.16
CA TYR A 30 -18.52 17.98 34.93
C TYR A 30 -17.96 18.85 33.78
N LEU A 31 -18.38 20.12 33.69
CA LEU A 31 -17.91 21.05 32.68
C LEU A 31 -16.45 21.46 32.90
N ASP A 32 -16.03 21.66 34.17
CA ASP A 32 -14.62 21.89 34.52
C ASP A 32 -13.72 20.75 34.04
N ASP A 33 -14.13 19.51 34.29
CA ASP A 33 -13.36 18.33 33.90
C ASP A 33 -13.25 18.19 32.37
N ILE A 34 -14.34 18.44 31.63
CA ILE A 34 -14.31 18.45 30.17
C ILE A 34 -13.40 19.56 29.63
N LEU A 35 -13.53 20.79 30.11
CA LEU A 35 -12.72 21.90 29.64
C LEU A 35 -11.22 21.65 29.90
N SER A 36 -10.89 21.14 31.10
CA SER A 36 -9.52 20.72 31.43
C SER A 36 -9.01 19.63 30.50
N GLY A 37 -9.81 18.59 30.26
CA GLY A 37 -9.44 17.49 29.35
C GLY A 37 -9.21 17.95 27.91
N LEU A 38 -10.06 18.83 27.38
CA LEU A 38 -9.91 19.39 26.03
C LEU A 38 -8.65 20.26 25.89
N ARG A 39 -8.25 20.96 26.96
CA ARG A 39 -7.13 21.90 26.94
C ARG A 39 -5.80 21.27 27.30
N TYR A 40 -5.76 20.42 28.31
CA TYR A 40 -4.52 19.88 28.89
C TYR A 40 -4.35 18.38 28.70
N GLN A 41 -5.38 17.70 28.18
CA GLN A 41 -5.43 16.24 28.07
C GLN A 41 -5.34 15.55 29.44
N ASP A 42 -5.93 16.18 30.44
CA ASP A 42 -6.13 15.65 31.80
C ASP A 42 -7.62 15.43 32.08
N GLY A 43 -7.96 14.86 33.24
CA GLY A 43 -9.35 14.60 33.61
C GLY A 43 -9.80 13.15 33.38
N HIS A 44 -11.10 12.90 33.63
CA HIS A 44 -11.65 11.54 33.67
C HIS A 44 -12.11 10.97 32.32
N TYR A 45 -12.18 11.82 31.26
CA TYR A 45 -12.80 11.43 29.97
C TYR A 45 -11.81 11.02 28.90
N ASP A 46 -10.52 10.91 29.20
CA ASP A 46 -9.46 10.52 28.23
C ASP A 46 -9.55 11.29 26.89
N LEU A 47 -9.75 12.60 26.97
CA LEU A 47 -9.96 13.46 25.81
C LEU A 47 -8.64 13.71 25.09
N VAL A 48 -8.70 13.62 23.74
CA VAL A 48 -7.55 13.93 22.89
C VAL A 48 -7.46 15.44 22.66
N LYS A 49 -6.31 16.03 22.98
CA LYS A 49 -6.01 17.42 22.68
C LYS A 49 -5.83 17.62 21.18
N LEU A 50 -6.60 18.52 20.59
CA LEU A 50 -6.41 18.93 19.21
C LEU A 50 -5.26 19.94 19.10
N HIS A 51 -4.26 19.63 18.26
CA HIS A 51 -3.07 20.46 18.04
C HIS A 51 -3.28 21.49 16.92
N ASP A 52 -4.40 22.21 16.96
CA ASP A 52 -4.72 23.31 16.05
C ASP A 52 -4.66 24.64 16.83
N GLU A 53 -3.91 25.62 16.33
CA GLU A 53 -3.68 26.88 17.02
C GLU A 53 -4.95 27.70 17.16
N GLU A 54 -5.80 27.72 16.13
CA GLU A 54 -7.05 28.47 16.14
C GLU A 54 -8.01 27.88 17.17
N TYR A 55 -8.17 26.56 17.15
CA TYR A 55 -8.99 25.85 18.14
C TYR A 55 -8.49 26.10 19.56
N GLN A 56 -7.19 25.91 19.81
CA GLN A 56 -6.62 26.07 21.15
C GLN A 56 -6.75 27.52 21.67
N LYS A 57 -6.61 28.51 20.79
CA LYS A 57 -6.82 29.92 21.14
C LYS A 57 -8.27 30.21 21.53
N LYS A 58 -9.24 29.69 20.76
CA LYS A 58 -10.67 29.85 21.07
C LYS A 58 -11.05 29.14 22.37
N LEU A 59 -10.55 27.91 22.55
CA LEU A 59 -10.76 27.14 23.78
C LEU A 59 -10.15 27.84 25.02
N GLN A 60 -9.00 28.51 24.88
CA GLN A 60 -8.40 29.32 25.94
C GLN A 60 -9.31 30.46 26.33
N ILE A 61 -9.77 31.26 25.35
CA ILE A 61 -10.66 32.38 25.58
C ILE A 61 -11.97 31.94 26.28
N GLN A 62 -12.54 30.83 25.78
CA GLN A 62 -13.74 30.23 26.37
C GLN A 62 -13.50 29.78 27.82
N SER A 63 -12.36 29.12 28.11
CA SER A 63 -12.01 28.68 29.46
C SER A 63 -11.83 29.87 30.42
N ASP A 64 -11.17 30.94 29.97
CA ASP A 64 -10.97 32.13 30.78
C ASP A 64 -12.30 32.85 31.06
N TYR A 65 -13.23 32.77 30.13
CA TYR A 65 -14.58 33.33 30.34
C TYR A 65 -15.46 32.43 31.23
N TRP A 66 -15.25 31.10 31.18
CA TRP A 66 -15.89 30.13 32.06
C TRP A 66 -15.65 30.45 33.54
N ASP A 67 -14.43 30.82 33.92
CA ASP A 67 -14.13 31.19 35.29
C ASP A 67 -14.90 32.45 35.74
N LYS A 68 -15.10 33.42 34.85
CA LYS A 68 -15.94 34.61 35.11
C LYS A 68 -17.41 34.22 35.25
N LEU A 69 -17.89 33.32 34.40
CA LEU A 69 -19.27 32.83 34.44
C LEU A 69 -19.56 32.09 35.77
N LYS A 70 -18.62 31.28 36.28
CA LYS A 70 -18.72 30.63 37.59
C LYS A 70 -18.82 31.65 38.72
N THR A 71 -18.06 32.74 38.66
CA THR A 71 -18.14 33.85 39.65
C THR A 71 -19.51 34.53 39.61
N GLU A 72 -20.06 34.73 38.42
CA GLU A 72 -21.41 35.31 38.25
C GLU A 72 -22.52 34.41 38.77
N ILE A 73 -22.36 33.07 38.62
CA ILE A 73 -23.28 32.08 39.21
C ILE A 73 -23.32 32.20 40.72
N GLU A 74 -22.19 32.40 41.38
CA GLU A 74 -22.17 32.64 42.82
C GLU A 74 -22.86 33.96 43.19
N ALA A 75 -22.74 34.98 42.35
CA ALA A 75 -23.48 36.23 42.53
C ALA A 75 -25.01 36.04 42.39
N VAL A 76 -25.46 35.23 41.43
CA VAL A 76 -26.87 34.79 41.25
C VAL A 76 -27.40 34.13 42.52
N ARG A 77 -26.64 33.23 43.11
CA ARG A 77 -27.02 32.54 44.36
C ARG A 77 -27.17 33.45 45.55
N ASN A 78 -26.40 34.54 45.58
CA ASN A 78 -26.38 35.48 46.70
C ASN A 78 -27.34 36.66 46.54
N LYS A 79 -27.54 37.18 45.32
CA LYS A 79 -28.26 38.43 45.05
C LYS A 79 -29.52 38.24 44.20
N GLY A 80 -29.79 37.03 43.69
CA GLY A 80 -30.81 36.76 42.70
C GLY A 80 -30.36 37.15 41.29
N TYR A 81 -30.88 36.45 40.28
CA TYR A 81 -30.47 36.62 38.89
C TYR A 81 -30.79 38.01 38.29
N GLU A 82 -31.84 38.67 38.81
CA GLU A 82 -32.27 40.00 38.34
C GLU A 82 -31.22 41.10 38.64
N ASN A 83 -30.35 40.87 39.62
CA ASN A 83 -29.27 41.78 40.02
C ASN A 83 -27.89 41.36 39.51
N THR A 84 -27.86 40.55 38.46
CA THR A 84 -26.63 39.98 37.88
C THR A 84 -26.68 40.07 36.35
N ASP A 85 -25.52 39.91 35.69
CA ASP A 85 -25.41 39.93 34.24
C ASP A 85 -25.39 38.50 33.67
N ILE A 86 -25.86 37.52 34.42
CA ILE A 86 -25.74 36.08 34.09
C ILE A 86 -26.36 35.73 32.73
N VAL A 87 -27.47 36.35 32.35
CA VAL A 87 -28.17 36.07 31.08
C VAL A 87 -27.30 36.54 29.92
N ASN A 88 -26.81 37.78 29.93
CA ASN A 88 -25.95 38.31 28.90
C ASN A 88 -24.60 37.54 28.83
N MET A 89 -24.01 37.23 29.97
CA MET A 89 -22.78 36.45 30.05
C MET A 89 -22.96 35.03 29.48
N SER A 90 -24.10 34.43 29.70
CA SER A 90 -24.40 33.07 29.13
C SER A 90 -24.51 33.11 27.63
N GLU A 91 -25.07 34.12 27.01
CA GLU A 91 -25.14 34.30 25.54
C GLU A 91 -23.76 34.55 24.94
N ILE A 92 -22.93 35.36 25.57
CA ILE A 92 -21.53 35.57 25.17
C ILE A 92 -20.77 34.24 25.23
N TYR A 93 -20.92 33.52 26.34
CA TYR A 93 -20.26 32.20 26.47
C TYR A 93 -20.73 31.20 25.44
N PHE A 94 -22.04 31.18 25.15
CA PHE A 94 -22.60 30.33 24.10
C PHE A 94 -21.95 30.59 22.73
N THR A 95 -21.80 31.88 22.38
CA THR A 95 -21.15 32.28 21.13
C THR A 95 -19.68 31.82 21.09
N MET A 96 -18.93 31.99 22.20
CA MET A 96 -17.54 31.49 22.29
C MET A 96 -17.45 29.97 22.18
N ALA A 97 -18.38 29.24 22.80
CA ALA A 97 -18.44 27.79 22.72
C ALA A 97 -18.78 27.31 21.30
N ASP A 98 -19.69 28.00 20.61
CA ASP A 98 -20.05 27.72 19.21
C ASP A 98 -18.87 27.95 18.27
N GLU A 99 -18.13 29.03 18.45
CA GLU A 99 -16.89 29.28 17.70
C GLU A 99 -15.82 28.25 17.97
N THR A 100 -15.69 27.72 19.17
CA THR A 100 -14.75 26.66 19.52
C THR A 100 -15.15 25.35 18.84
N VAL A 101 -16.45 25.02 18.82
CA VAL A 101 -16.96 23.84 18.08
C VAL A 101 -16.67 23.97 16.59
N SER A 102 -16.97 25.13 15.99
CA SER A 102 -16.73 25.40 14.57
C SER A 102 -15.25 25.27 14.20
N ALA A 103 -14.34 25.73 15.06
CA ALA A 103 -12.90 25.56 14.85
C ALA A 103 -12.48 24.08 14.89
N ALA A 104 -13.04 23.28 15.80
CA ALA A 104 -12.80 21.85 15.88
C ALA A 104 -13.31 21.10 14.64
N GLU A 105 -14.50 21.48 14.14
CA GLU A 105 -15.08 20.93 12.90
C GLU A 105 -14.21 21.25 11.69
N SER A 106 -13.81 22.51 11.53
CA SER A 106 -12.92 22.96 10.44
C SER A 106 -11.60 22.21 10.46
N TYR A 107 -11.01 22.00 11.62
CA TYR A 107 -9.79 21.18 11.75
C TYR A 107 -10.02 19.75 11.34
N SER A 108 -11.12 19.14 11.76
CA SER A 108 -11.49 17.78 11.41
C SER A 108 -11.66 17.60 9.88
N GLU A 109 -12.32 18.57 9.23
CA GLU A 109 -12.47 18.58 7.76
C GLU A 109 -11.12 18.69 7.05
N LYS A 110 -10.23 19.58 7.50
CA LYS A 110 -8.87 19.72 6.95
C LYS A 110 -8.09 18.41 7.05
N ILE A 111 -8.19 17.70 8.18
CA ILE A 111 -7.54 16.40 8.36
C ILE A 111 -8.17 15.34 7.45
N ALA A 112 -9.49 15.30 7.34
CA ALA A 112 -10.18 14.34 6.47
C ALA A 112 -9.77 14.50 4.99
N ILE A 113 -9.64 15.75 4.52
CA ILE A 113 -9.15 16.04 3.16
C ILE A 113 -7.70 15.56 2.97
N LYS A 114 -6.81 15.82 3.95
CA LYS A 114 -5.43 15.33 3.89
C LYS A 114 -5.35 13.80 3.82
N ILE A 115 -6.12 13.10 4.66
CA ILE A 115 -6.16 11.63 4.66
C ILE A 115 -6.63 11.12 3.30
N ARG A 116 -7.72 11.66 2.76
CA ARG A 116 -8.23 11.26 1.45
C ARG A 116 -7.22 11.50 0.32
N THR A 117 -6.45 12.58 0.40
CA THR A 117 -5.38 12.86 -0.59
C THR A 117 -4.26 11.82 -0.50
N ILE A 118 -3.85 11.45 0.71
CA ILE A 118 -2.83 10.40 0.93
C ILE A 118 -3.33 9.04 0.42
N GLU A 119 -4.58 8.69 0.67
CA GLU A 119 -5.19 7.46 0.16
C GLU A 119 -5.17 7.40 -1.37
N LEU A 120 -5.54 8.48 -2.05
CA LEU A 120 -5.50 8.54 -3.52
C LEU A 120 -4.08 8.42 -4.07
N LEU A 121 -3.10 9.10 -3.46
CA LEU A 121 -1.70 9.00 -3.87
C LEU A 121 -1.15 7.59 -3.67
N SER A 122 -1.46 6.95 -2.53
CA SER A 122 -1.03 5.57 -2.27
C SER A 122 -1.65 4.55 -3.24
N ALA A 123 -2.92 4.75 -3.62
CA ALA A 123 -3.57 3.93 -4.64
C ALA A 123 -2.91 4.07 -6.02
N LEU A 124 -2.50 5.30 -6.39
CA LEU A 124 -1.77 5.57 -7.63
C LEU A 124 -0.40 4.90 -7.63
N ASP A 125 0.36 5.00 -6.53
CA ASP A 125 1.65 4.33 -6.38
C ASP A 125 1.54 2.81 -6.53
N MET A 126 0.52 2.20 -5.90
CA MET A 126 0.24 0.76 -6.04
C MET A 126 -0.04 0.39 -7.50
N LEU A 127 -0.81 1.20 -8.22
CA LEU A 127 -1.10 0.97 -9.64
C LEU A 127 0.18 1.01 -10.48
N ILE A 128 1.04 2.00 -10.26
CA ILE A 128 2.33 2.12 -10.96
C ILE A 128 3.22 0.90 -10.69
N LEU A 129 3.32 0.44 -9.44
CA LEU A 129 4.08 -0.74 -9.07
C LEU A 129 3.57 -1.99 -9.80
N VAL A 130 2.26 -2.20 -9.85
CA VAL A 130 1.65 -3.33 -10.57
C VAL A 130 2.01 -3.29 -12.07
N ILE A 131 1.92 -2.12 -12.71
CA ILE A 131 2.29 -1.95 -14.12
C ILE A 131 3.78 -2.27 -14.33
N LEU A 132 4.67 -1.80 -13.47
CA LEU A 132 6.10 -2.08 -13.56
C LEU A 132 6.41 -3.58 -13.42
N VAL A 133 5.76 -4.27 -12.49
CA VAL A 133 5.90 -5.73 -12.32
C VAL A 133 5.44 -6.47 -13.57
N ILE A 134 4.29 -6.10 -14.13
CA ILE A 134 3.79 -6.71 -15.38
C ILE A 134 4.80 -6.48 -16.52
N MET A 135 5.30 -5.26 -16.71
CA MET A 135 6.28 -4.97 -17.74
C MET A 135 7.59 -5.77 -17.58
N GLN A 136 8.09 -5.91 -16.35
CA GLN A 136 9.28 -6.70 -16.05
C GLN A 136 9.07 -8.20 -16.33
N THR A 137 7.92 -8.75 -15.96
CA THR A 137 7.60 -10.16 -16.22
C THR A 137 7.49 -10.45 -17.71
N LEU A 138 6.81 -9.58 -18.47
CA LEU A 138 6.72 -9.72 -19.94
C LEU A 138 8.10 -9.66 -20.60
N LYS A 139 8.96 -8.72 -20.17
CA LYS A 139 10.34 -8.63 -20.68
C LYS A 139 11.18 -9.86 -20.34
N ALA A 140 11.06 -10.39 -19.12
CA ALA A 140 11.74 -11.61 -18.70
C ALA A 140 11.29 -12.83 -19.54
N MET A 141 9.99 -12.95 -19.82
CA MET A 141 9.46 -14.01 -20.69
C MET A 141 10.00 -13.91 -22.13
N GLN A 142 10.05 -12.69 -22.69
CA GLN A 142 10.63 -12.48 -24.02
C GLN A 142 12.11 -12.85 -24.06
N MET A 143 12.90 -12.46 -23.07
CA MET A 143 14.32 -12.82 -22.96
C MET A 143 14.50 -14.34 -22.83
N ALA A 144 13.70 -15.00 -22.00
CA ALA A 144 13.77 -16.47 -21.86
C ALA A 144 13.43 -17.20 -23.17
N MET A 145 12.45 -16.70 -23.92
CA MET A 145 12.10 -17.27 -25.23
C MET A 145 13.23 -17.06 -26.25
N GLN A 146 13.83 -15.88 -26.32
CA GLN A 146 14.98 -15.60 -27.18
C GLN A 146 16.19 -16.47 -26.82
N ASN A 147 16.49 -16.64 -25.54
CA ASN A 147 17.60 -17.48 -25.09
C ASN A 147 17.38 -18.94 -25.50
N ARG A 148 16.18 -19.49 -25.33
CA ARG A 148 15.86 -20.85 -25.81
C ARG A 148 16.06 -21.01 -27.32
N LEU A 149 15.66 -20.02 -28.12
CA LEU A 149 15.84 -20.02 -29.54
C LEU A 149 17.32 -19.96 -29.94
N LEU A 150 18.10 -19.14 -29.23
CA LEU A 150 19.55 -19.06 -29.42
C LEU A 150 20.26 -20.37 -29.04
N GLU A 151 19.88 -21.00 -27.92
CA GLU A 151 20.38 -22.31 -27.51
C GLU A 151 20.07 -23.38 -28.56
N GLN A 152 18.83 -23.44 -29.07
CA GLN A 152 18.47 -24.35 -30.12
C GLN A 152 19.35 -24.14 -31.37
N LYS A 153 19.54 -22.91 -31.83
CA LYS A 153 20.39 -22.60 -32.97
C LYS A 153 21.88 -22.91 -32.73
N ALA A 154 22.33 -22.77 -31.49
CA ALA A 154 23.73 -23.01 -31.12
C ALA A 154 24.09 -24.48 -30.99
N PHE A 155 23.14 -25.33 -30.59
CA PHE A 155 23.43 -26.73 -30.22
C PHE A 155 22.64 -27.79 -31.00
N VAL A 156 21.67 -27.39 -31.86
CA VAL A 156 20.89 -28.33 -32.68
C VAL A 156 21.15 -28.06 -34.15
N ASP A 157 21.32 -29.15 -34.92
CA ASP A 157 21.39 -29.08 -36.36
C ASP A 157 20.00 -28.87 -36.97
N ALA A 158 19.87 -27.85 -37.83
CA ALA A 158 18.58 -27.46 -38.40
C ALA A 158 17.96 -28.48 -39.36
N HIS A 159 18.79 -29.33 -40.02
CA HIS A 159 18.30 -30.32 -40.96
C HIS A 159 17.87 -31.61 -40.27
N THR A 160 18.65 -32.08 -39.33
CA THR A 160 18.44 -33.39 -38.69
C THR A 160 17.65 -33.32 -37.40
N GLY A 161 17.62 -32.15 -36.72
CA GLY A 161 17.06 -31.99 -35.39
C GLY A 161 17.90 -32.63 -34.29
N LEU A 162 19.05 -33.22 -34.62
CA LEU A 162 20.00 -33.79 -33.67
C LEU A 162 20.93 -32.69 -33.09
N PRO A 163 21.59 -32.97 -31.96
CA PRO A 163 22.71 -32.16 -31.48
C PRO A 163 23.75 -31.96 -32.58
N ASN A 164 24.20 -30.69 -32.75
CA ASN A 164 25.17 -30.36 -33.78
C ASN A 164 26.62 -30.53 -33.28
N LYS A 165 27.60 -30.20 -34.11
CA LYS A 165 29.04 -30.26 -33.79
C LYS A 165 29.37 -29.53 -32.48
N ASN A 166 28.75 -28.41 -32.18
CA ASN A 166 29.03 -27.67 -30.95
C ASN A 166 28.56 -28.45 -29.72
N ALA A 167 27.37 -29.04 -29.78
CA ALA A 167 26.86 -29.91 -28.73
C ALA A 167 27.75 -31.16 -28.51
N CYS A 168 28.22 -31.79 -29.59
CA CYS A 168 29.17 -32.91 -29.51
C CYS A 168 30.47 -32.48 -28.82
N ASN A 169 31.05 -31.35 -29.24
CA ASN A 169 32.27 -30.82 -28.65
C ASN A 169 32.11 -30.48 -27.17
N GLU A 170 31.00 -29.86 -26.81
CA GLU A 170 30.72 -29.55 -25.39
C GLU A 170 30.62 -30.83 -24.56
N LEU A 171 29.92 -31.85 -25.06
CA LEU A 171 29.84 -33.13 -24.37
C LEU A 171 31.22 -33.76 -24.17
N LEU A 172 32.04 -33.83 -25.23
CA LEU A 172 33.38 -34.44 -25.17
C LEU A 172 34.37 -33.69 -24.28
N ASN A 173 34.15 -32.40 -24.09
CA ASN A 173 34.98 -31.55 -23.21
C ASN A 173 34.59 -31.64 -21.74
N LYS A 174 33.41 -32.13 -21.40
CA LYS A 174 32.96 -32.30 -20.01
C LYS A 174 33.61 -33.55 -19.40
N LYS A 175 34.66 -33.37 -18.62
CA LYS A 175 35.46 -34.44 -18.00
C LYS A 175 34.67 -35.38 -17.09
N ASP A 176 33.52 -34.96 -16.55
CA ASP A 176 32.74 -35.68 -15.55
C ASP A 176 31.61 -36.53 -16.13
N ILE A 177 31.37 -36.48 -17.44
CA ILE A 177 30.26 -37.22 -18.09
C ILE A 177 30.66 -38.62 -18.48
N ILE A 178 31.95 -38.86 -18.74
CA ILE A 178 32.45 -40.20 -19.13
C ILE A 178 32.82 -40.94 -17.85
N THR A 179 31.83 -41.52 -17.17
CA THR A 179 32.03 -42.37 -16.01
C THR A 179 31.72 -43.83 -16.36
N GLY A 180 32.68 -44.69 -16.09
CA GLY A 180 32.51 -46.14 -16.35
C GLY A 180 32.79 -46.55 -17.81
N SER A 181 32.23 -47.69 -18.27
CA SER A 181 32.39 -48.18 -19.60
C SER A 181 31.55 -47.39 -20.59
N THR A 182 32.19 -46.54 -21.39
CA THR A 182 31.54 -45.69 -22.40
C THR A 182 32.05 -46.06 -23.78
N ALA A 183 31.18 -46.22 -24.79
CA ALA A 183 31.53 -46.37 -26.17
C ALA A 183 31.26 -45.08 -26.94
N CYS A 184 32.21 -44.68 -27.76
CA CYS A 184 32.03 -43.57 -28.73
C CYS A 184 32.08 -44.20 -30.13
N ILE A 185 31.01 -44.01 -30.88
CA ILE A 185 30.87 -44.57 -32.24
C ILE A 185 30.75 -43.40 -33.22
N MET A 186 31.59 -43.40 -34.23
CA MET A 186 31.54 -42.42 -35.31
C MET A 186 31.00 -43.11 -36.58
N PHE A 187 29.99 -42.49 -37.17
CA PHE A 187 29.42 -42.98 -38.44
C PHE A 187 29.76 -42.01 -39.57
N ASP A 188 29.97 -42.57 -40.77
CA ASP A 188 30.12 -41.82 -42.00
C ASP A 188 29.16 -42.33 -43.07
N LEU A 189 28.55 -41.39 -43.78
CA LEU A 189 27.63 -41.71 -44.87
C LEU A 189 28.41 -41.87 -46.21
N ASN A 190 28.63 -43.13 -46.61
CA ASN A 190 29.30 -43.42 -47.85
C ASN A 190 28.48 -42.93 -49.07
N ASN A 191 29.19 -42.46 -50.08
CA ASN A 191 28.65 -42.08 -51.40
C ASN A 191 27.67 -40.88 -51.35
N LEU A 192 27.60 -40.06 -50.25
CA LEU A 192 26.74 -38.87 -50.16
C LEU A 192 27.02 -37.89 -51.31
N LYS A 193 28.30 -37.73 -51.71
CA LYS A 193 28.70 -36.90 -52.85
C LYS A 193 28.06 -37.41 -54.12
N THR A 194 28.14 -38.73 -54.42
CA THR A 194 27.56 -39.36 -55.62
C THR A 194 26.04 -39.13 -55.66
N VAL A 195 25.34 -39.27 -54.53
CA VAL A 195 23.91 -38.99 -54.43
C VAL A 195 23.61 -37.48 -54.73
N ASN A 196 24.39 -36.55 -54.21
CA ASN A 196 24.25 -35.15 -54.51
C ASN A 196 24.49 -34.83 -56.00
N ASP A 197 25.54 -35.39 -56.58
CA ASP A 197 25.92 -35.12 -57.97
C ASP A 197 24.93 -35.77 -58.98
N THR A 198 24.32 -36.94 -58.68
CA THR A 198 23.39 -37.62 -59.55
C THR A 198 21.92 -37.26 -59.34
N MET A 199 21.49 -37.00 -58.10
CA MET A 199 20.09 -36.84 -57.74
C MET A 199 19.80 -35.44 -57.11
N GLY A 200 20.83 -34.60 -57.00
CA GLY A 200 20.74 -33.24 -56.45
C GLY A 200 20.82 -33.18 -54.93
N HIS A 201 21.16 -32.00 -54.40
CA HIS A 201 21.35 -31.75 -52.97
C HIS A 201 20.12 -32.10 -52.10
N SER A 202 18.89 -31.89 -52.61
CA SER A 202 17.66 -32.30 -51.93
C SER A 202 17.58 -33.81 -51.65
N ALA A 203 18.18 -34.68 -52.51
CA ALA A 203 18.25 -36.11 -52.27
C ALA A 203 19.28 -36.45 -51.18
N GLY A 204 20.43 -35.78 -51.20
CA GLY A 204 21.42 -35.93 -50.14
C GLY A 204 20.91 -35.47 -48.77
N ASP A 205 20.21 -34.34 -48.69
CA ASP A 205 19.57 -33.84 -47.45
C ASP A 205 18.55 -34.86 -46.91
N LYS A 206 17.74 -35.47 -47.78
CA LYS A 206 16.82 -36.55 -47.38
C LYS A 206 17.56 -37.79 -46.87
N LEU A 207 18.68 -38.13 -47.46
CA LEU A 207 19.50 -39.27 -47.00
C LEU A 207 20.03 -39.00 -45.58
N ILE A 208 20.59 -37.81 -45.34
CA ILE A 208 21.07 -37.39 -44.01
C ILE A 208 19.93 -37.41 -42.99
N MET A 209 18.74 -36.83 -43.31
CA MET A 209 17.59 -36.83 -42.43
C MET A 209 17.07 -38.24 -42.11
N ASN A 210 17.04 -39.13 -43.09
CA ASN A 210 16.59 -40.52 -42.87
C ASN A 210 17.57 -41.29 -42.01
N PHE A 211 18.87 -41.09 -42.24
CA PHE A 211 19.91 -41.71 -41.40
C PHE A 211 19.84 -41.20 -39.95
N SER A 212 19.68 -39.92 -39.72
CA SER A 212 19.55 -39.35 -38.38
C SER A 212 18.31 -39.88 -37.65
N LYS A 213 17.17 -40.01 -38.34
CA LYS A 213 15.96 -40.62 -37.79
C LYS A 213 16.18 -42.10 -37.45
N PHE A 214 16.85 -42.83 -38.31
CA PHE A 214 17.20 -44.22 -38.05
C PHE A 214 18.10 -44.36 -36.82
N LEU A 215 19.16 -43.56 -36.69
CA LEU A 215 20.02 -43.58 -35.52
C LEU A 215 19.22 -43.28 -34.24
N ARG A 216 18.35 -42.29 -34.25
CA ARG A 216 17.54 -41.94 -33.10
C ARG A 216 16.52 -43.05 -32.74
N SER A 217 16.08 -43.85 -33.71
CA SER A 217 15.15 -44.97 -33.47
C SER A 217 15.78 -46.19 -32.82
N VAL A 218 17.07 -46.41 -33.06
CA VAL A 218 17.80 -47.60 -32.55
C VAL A 218 18.65 -47.34 -31.32
N ILE A 219 19.03 -46.06 -31.08
CA ILE A 219 19.82 -45.68 -29.92
C ILE A 219 18.86 -45.27 -28.78
N PRO A 220 19.05 -45.79 -27.55
CA PRO A 220 18.20 -45.48 -26.42
C PRO A 220 18.17 -43.97 -26.14
N GLU A 221 17.03 -43.46 -25.61
CA GLU A 221 16.87 -42.01 -25.29
C GLU A 221 17.88 -41.47 -24.29
N LYS A 222 18.38 -42.34 -23.41
CA LYS A 222 19.40 -41.96 -22.41
C LYS A 222 20.78 -41.73 -23.00
N ASP A 223 21.04 -42.23 -24.25
CA ASP A 223 22.33 -42.13 -24.90
C ASP A 223 22.35 -40.93 -25.86
N PHE A 224 23.54 -40.30 -25.98
CA PHE A 224 23.72 -39.13 -26.81
C PHE A 224 23.87 -39.52 -28.28
N VAL A 225 23.16 -38.83 -29.17
CA VAL A 225 23.29 -38.89 -30.63
C VAL A 225 23.40 -37.48 -31.16
N GLY A 226 24.48 -37.22 -31.93
CA GLY A 226 24.72 -35.90 -32.53
C GLY A 226 25.64 -36.00 -33.75
#